data_b0f05f057c21f009fb4bc0094a6c15c5
#
_entry.id   b0f05f057c21f009fb4bc0094a6c15c5
#
_cell.length_a   1.000
_cell.length_b   1.000
_cell.length_c   1.000
_cell.angle_alpha   90.00
_cell.angle_beta   90.00
_cell.angle_gamma   90.00
#
_symmetry.space_group_name_H-M   'P 1'
#
loop_
_entity.id
_entity.type
_entity.pdbx_description
1 polymer ?
#
loop_
_entity_poly.entity_id
_entity_poly.type
_entity_poly.pdbx_seq_one_letter_code
_entity_poly.pdbx_strand_id
1 'polypeptide(L)'
;MRIKIFLSIAVLMLSMPYMLNAQEADKIFTIYLVRHAEKEVSADHPKDPPLTPCGEQRAESLATFFGAIDLDVIYSTDYLRTKNTAQPVAQNKVKEIKYYDPKKLDDFAKLLIKNEQDALVVGHSNTTPVLAGLLVGEELASFDESIYNRIYQVVLYKNKGRLHILQTAFICKN
;
A
#
# COMPACT_ATOMS: atom_id res chain seq x y z
N MET A 1 -48.92 -55.38 47.83
CA MET A 1 -48.94 -53.98 47.38
C MET A 1 -47.51 -53.64 46.95
N ARG A 2 -47.24 -53.62 45.62
CA ARG A 2 -45.88 -53.40 45.05
C ARG A 2 -45.79 -51.98 44.56
N ILE A 3 -44.96 -51.17 45.20
CA ILE A 3 -44.65 -49.77 44.84
C ILE A 3 -43.66 -49.85 43.70
N LYS A 4 -44.03 -49.32 42.52
CA LYS A 4 -43.12 -49.12 41.38
C LYS A 4 -42.48 -47.74 41.54
N ILE A 5 -41.19 -47.69 41.80
CA ILE A 5 -40.40 -46.49 41.80
C ILE A 5 -40.01 -46.21 40.35
N PHE A 6 -40.53 -45.11 39.74
CA PHE A 6 -40.11 -44.60 38.44
C PHE A 6 -38.85 -43.72 38.67
N LEU A 7 -37.73 -44.20 38.21
CA LEU A 7 -36.49 -43.44 38.22
C LEU A 7 -36.48 -42.55 36.97
N SER A 8 -36.81 -41.27 37.13
CA SER A 8 -36.69 -40.27 36.05
C SER A 8 -35.24 -39.82 35.92
N ILE A 9 -34.57 -40.28 34.87
CA ILE A 9 -33.23 -39.80 34.52
C ILE A 9 -33.41 -38.48 33.78
N ALA A 10 -33.16 -37.36 34.41
CA ALA A 10 -33.06 -36.05 33.78
C ALA A 10 -31.68 -35.97 33.07
N VAL A 11 -31.69 -36.11 31.76
CA VAL A 11 -30.50 -35.83 30.91
C VAL A 11 -30.33 -34.33 30.84
N LEU A 12 -29.46 -33.79 31.64
CA LEU A 12 -29.02 -32.38 31.58
C LEU A 12 -28.07 -32.24 30.39
N MET A 13 -28.61 -31.83 29.22
CA MET A 13 -27.82 -31.43 28.05
C MET A 13 -27.06 -30.16 28.44
N LEU A 14 -25.78 -30.33 28.80
CA LEU A 14 -24.85 -29.22 28.95
C LEU A 14 -24.58 -28.66 27.53
N SER A 15 -25.33 -27.64 27.14
CA SER A 15 -25.01 -26.85 25.94
C SER A 15 -23.76 -26.01 26.22
N MET A 16 -22.58 -26.59 26.00
CA MET A 16 -21.37 -25.79 25.88
C MET A 16 -21.50 -24.87 24.67
N PRO A 17 -21.42 -23.54 24.83
CA PRO A 17 -21.26 -22.66 23.69
C PRO A 17 -19.90 -22.99 23.08
N TYR A 18 -19.90 -23.67 21.93
CA TYR A 18 -18.72 -23.69 21.09
C TYR A 18 -18.44 -22.24 20.68
N MET A 19 -17.50 -21.59 21.41
CA MET A 19 -16.88 -20.38 20.95
C MET A 19 -16.15 -20.75 19.66
N LEU A 20 -16.82 -20.58 18.50
CA LEU A 20 -16.14 -20.50 17.23
C LEU A 20 -15.23 -19.27 17.35
N ASN A 21 -13.97 -19.50 17.77
CA ASN A 21 -12.92 -18.58 17.43
C ASN A 21 -12.86 -18.57 15.88
N ALA A 22 -13.54 -17.63 15.25
CA ALA A 22 -13.27 -17.28 13.88
C ALA A 22 -11.81 -16.79 13.89
N GLN A 23 -10.89 -17.70 13.60
CA GLN A 23 -9.49 -17.36 13.37
C GLN A 23 -9.54 -16.46 12.15
N GLU A 24 -9.32 -15.16 12.37
CA GLU A 24 -9.26 -14.18 11.30
C GLU A 24 -8.26 -14.72 10.27
N ALA A 25 -8.74 -15.01 9.06
CA ALA A 25 -7.91 -15.62 8.04
C ALA A 25 -6.78 -14.64 7.72
N ASP A 26 -5.54 -15.08 7.87
CA ASP A 26 -4.37 -14.27 7.57
C ASP A 26 -4.51 -13.65 6.17
N LYS A 27 -4.52 -12.33 6.10
CA LYS A 27 -4.72 -11.58 4.86
C LYS A 27 -3.39 -11.43 4.11
N ILE A 28 -3.41 -11.69 2.80
CA ILE A 28 -2.35 -11.27 1.89
C ILE A 28 -2.72 -9.89 1.37
N PHE A 29 -1.76 -8.95 1.39
CA PHE A 29 -1.94 -7.62 0.85
C PHE A 29 -0.68 -7.13 0.16
N THR A 30 -0.81 -6.14 -0.72
CA THR A 30 0.29 -5.67 -1.56
C THR A 30 0.47 -4.16 -1.43
N ILE A 31 1.70 -3.73 -1.19
CA ILE A 31 2.10 -2.33 -1.20
C ILE A 31 2.90 -2.05 -2.47
N TYR A 32 2.41 -1.12 -3.28
CA TYR A 32 3.11 -0.61 -4.46
C TYR A 32 3.74 0.73 -4.12
N LEU A 33 5.06 0.86 -4.27
CA LEU A 33 5.75 2.11 -4.01
C LEU A 33 6.34 2.64 -5.32
N VAL A 34 6.04 3.88 -5.63
CA VAL A 34 6.53 4.57 -6.82
C VAL A 34 7.13 5.91 -6.45
N ARG A 35 8.15 6.32 -7.17
CA ARG A 35 8.66 7.69 -7.11
C ARG A 35 7.69 8.62 -7.86
N HIS A 36 7.61 9.90 -7.43
CA HIS A 36 6.96 10.94 -8.24
C HIS A 36 7.51 10.96 -9.67
N ALA A 37 6.68 11.36 -10.62
CA ALA A 37 7.05 11.51 -12.02
C ALA A 37 8.01 12.71 -12.23
N GLU A 38 8.40 12.98 -13.47
CA GLU A 38 9.34 14.04 -13.84
C GLU A 38 8.86 15.40 -13.34
N LYS A 39 9.73 16.09 -12.60
CA LYS A 39 9.47 17.40 -12.01
C LYS A 39 10.15 18.51 -12.79
N GLU A 40 9.58 19.71 -12.77
CA GLU A 40 10.22 20.92 -13.27
C GLU A 40 11.54 21.20 -12.55
N VAL A 41 12.50 21.75 -13.29
CA VAL A 41 13.78 22.23 -12.76
C VAL A 41 13.85 23.74 -13.02
N SER A 42 12.94 24.49 -12.40
CA SER A 42 12.87 25.94 -12.57
C SER A 42 13.25 26.67 -11.29
N ALA A 43 13.70 27.92 -11.46
CA ALA A 43 13.99 28.81 -10.34
C ALA A 43 12.72 29.28 -9.60
N ASP A 44 11.54 29.16 -10.23
CA ASP A 44 10.29 29.71 -9.70
C ASP A 44 9.71 28.90 -8.53
N HIS A 45 9.97 27.56 -8.53
CA HIS A 45 9.48 26.66 -7.48
C HIS A 45 10.60 25.73 -6.95
N PRO A 46 11.70 26.28 -6.40
CA PRO A 46 12.90 25.49 -6.10
C PRO A 46 12.70 24.43 -5.02
N LYS A 47 11.73 24.62 -4.11
CA LYS A 47 11.47 23.71 -2.98
C LYS A 47 10.39 22.68 -3.30
N ASP A 48 9.38 23.04 -4.06
CA ASP A 48 8.24 22.18 -4.39
C ASP A 48 7.80 22.35 -5.85
N PRO A 49 8.64 21.92 -6.81
CA PRO A 49 8.34 22.03 -8.24
C PRO A 49 7.16 21.13 -8.63
N PRO A 50 6.30 21.59 -9.57
CA PRO A 50 5.26 20.78 -10.19
C PRO A 50 5.86 19.71 -11.10
N LEU A 51 5.01 18.89 -11.71
CA LEU A 51 5.40 17.95 -12.77
C LEU A 51 5.67 18.72 -14.07
N THR A 52 6.57 18.15 -14.90
CA THR A 52 6.69 18.53 -16.31
C THR A 52 5.51 17.95 -17.11
N PRO A 53 5.27 18.40 -18.36
CA PRO A 53 4.28 17.76 -19.23
C PRO A 53 4.53 16.25 -19.42
N CYS A 54 5.80 15.83 -19.44
CA CYS A 54 6.16 14.42 -19.45
C CYS A 54 5.78 13.70 -18.16
N GLY A 55 6.01 14.35 -17.01
CA GLY A 55 5.62 13.83 -15.70
C GLY A 55 4.11 13.66 -15.58
N GLU A 56 3.33 14.58 -16.12
CA GLU A 56 1.86 14.45 -16.15
C GLU A 56 1.43 13.25 -16.99
N GLN A 57 2.01 13.07 -18.19
CA GLN A 57 1.73 11.90 -19.02
C GLN A 57 2.12 10.58 -18.32
N ARG A 58 3.23 10.57 -17.55
CA ARG A 58 3.62 9.39 -16.75
C ARG A 58 2.63 9.14 -15.62
N ALA A 59 2.12 10.16 -14.96
CA ALA A 59 1.10 10.01 -13.94
C ALA A 59 -0.19 9.39 -14.50
N GLU A 60 -0.63 9.80 -15.69
CA GLU A 60 -1.75 9.20 -16.42
C GLU A 60 -1.45 7.73 -16.82
N SER A 61 -0.21 7.44 -17.25
CA SER A 61 0.21 6.07 -17.53
C SER A 61 0.17 5.17 -16.30
N LEU A 62 0.50 5.70 -15.11
CA LEU A 62 0.33 4.97 -13.85
C LEU A 62 -1.14 4.69 -13.55
N ALA A 63 -2.06 5.62 -13.82
CA ALA A 63 -3.50 5.37 -13.68
C ALA A 63 -3.98 4.21 -14.56
N THR A 64 -3.44 4.12 -15.78
CA THR A 64 -3.70 2.98 -16.67
C THR A 64 -3.11 1.68 -16.12
N PHE A 65 -1.85 1.70 -15.65
CA PHE A 65 -1.19 0.52 -15.05
C PHE A 65 -1.96 -0.02 -13.84
N PHE A 66 -2.39 0.86 -12.95
CA PHE A 66 -3.16 0.48 -11.75
C PHE A 66 -4.65 0.27 -12.01
N GLY A 67 -5.13 0.49 -13.24
CA GLY A 67 -6.55 0.41 -13.60
C GLY A 67 -7.24 -0.90 -13.21
N ALA A 68 -6.56 -2.04 -13.44
CA ALA A 68 -7.06 -3.38 -13.12
C ALA A 68 -6.64 -3.90 -11.72
N ILE A 69 -5.88 -3.11 -10.94
CA ILE A 69 -5.39 -3.49 -9.61
C ILE A 69 -6.32 -2.88 -8.57
N ASP A 70 -6.90 -3.70 -7.71
CA ASP A 70 -7.68 -3.20 -6.59
C ASP A 70 -6.75 -2.57 -5.55
N LEU A 71 -7.01 -1.30 -5.23
CA LEU A 71 -6.30 -0.54 -4.22
C LEU A 71 -7.29 -0.11 -3.14
N ASP A 72 -6.99 -0.40 -1.89
CA ASP A 72 -7.78 0.06 -0.75
C ASP A 72 -7.50 1.53 -0.43
N VAL A 73 -6.26 1.96 -0.59
CA VAL A 73 -5.80 3.28 -0.18
C VAL A 73 -4.65 3.80 -1.05
N ILE A 74 -4.57 5.12 -1.18
CA ILE A 74 -3.48 5.80 -1.89
C ILE A 74 -2.83 6.79 -0.93
N TYR A 75 -1.50 6.68 -0.79
CA TYR A 75 -0.69 7.55 0.03
C TYR A 75 0.26 8.41 -0.82
N SER A 76 0.51 9.63 -0.40
CA SER A 76 1.48 10.54 -0.99
C SER A 76 2.18 11.34 0.10
N THR A 77 3.40 11.80 -0.16
CA THR A 77 3.96 12.90 0.62
C THR A 77 3.26 14.21 0.23
N ASP A 78 3.32 15.24 1.09
CA ASP A 78 2.66 16.53 0.85
C ASP A 78 3.55 17.46 -0.01
N TYR A 79 3.89 17.02 -1.23
CA TYR A 79 4.56 17.83 -2.24
C TYR A 79 3.75 17.82 -3.54
N LEU A 80 3.79 18.92 -4.31
CA LEU A 80 3.06 19.04 -5.58
C LEU A 80 3.35 17.86 -6.52
N ARG A 81 4.63 17.54 -6.73
CA ARG A 81 5.05 16.47 -7.61
C ARG A 81 4.54 15.08 -7.22
N THR A 82 4.48 14.77 -5.92
CA THR A 82 3.97 13.48 -5.46
C THR A 82 2.45 13.42 -5.49
N LYS A 83 1.79 14.50 -5.10
CA LYS A 83 0.32 14.63 -5.20
C LYS A 83 -0.15 14.51 -6.63
N ASN A 84 0.46 15.26 -7.55
CA ASN A 84 0.09 15.25 -8.97
C ASN A 84 0.40 13.89 -9.63
N THR A 85 1.42 13.16 -9.17
CA THR A 85 1.67 11.78 -9.62
C THR A 85 0.58 10.80 -9.13
N ALA A 86 0.10 10.97 -7.89
CA ALA A 86 -0.93 10.11 -7.32
C ALA A 86 -2.34 10.41 -7.84
N GLN A 87 -2.59 11.68 -8.23
CA GLN A 87 -3.93 12.20 -8.52
C GLN A 87 -4.68 11.43 -9.62
N PRO A 88 -4.11 11.09 -10.79
CA PRO A 88 -4.84 10.34 -11.81
C PRO A 88 -5.25 8.95 -11.35
N VAL A 89 -4.41 8.27 -10.57
CA VAL A 89 -4.76 6.97 -9.96
C VAL A 89 -5.91 7.14 -8.96
N ALA A 90 -5.85 8.17 -8.12
CA ALA A 90 -6.87 8.45 -7.12
C ALA A 90 -8.23 8.75 -7.76
N GLN A 91 -8.25 9.52 -8.84
CA GLN A 91 -9.45 9.81 -9.61
C GLN A 91 -10.02 8.55 -10.26
N ASN A 92 -9.19 7.73 -10.91
CA ASN A 92 -9.60 6.47 -11.54
C ASN A 92 -10.21 5.49 -10.52
N LYS A 93 -9.66 5.44 -9.30
CA LYS A 93 -10.11 4.58 -8.21
C LYS A 93 -11.23 5.20 -7.34
N VAL A 94 -11.60 6.45 -7.58
CA VAL A 94 -12.57 7.21 -6.75
C VAL A 94 -12.16 7.18 -5.27
N LYS A 95 -10.87 7.47 -4.99
CA LYS A 95 -10.28 7.46 -3.65
C LYS A 95 -9.61 8.78 -3.31
N GLU A 96 -9.61 9.12 -2.04
CA GLU A 96 -8.84 10.25 -1.51
C GLU A 96 -7.37 9.87 -1.31
N ILE A 97 -6.48 10.85 -1.50
CA ILE A 97 -5.06 10.70 -1.21
C ILE A 97 -4.83 11.02 0.27
N LYS A 98 -4.27 10.04 1.00
CA LYS A 98 -3.82 10.23 2.38
C LYS A 98 -2.35 10.67 2.40
N TYR A 99 -1.99 11.56 3.32
CA TYR A 99 -0.62 12.06 3.41
C TYR A 99 0.18 11.35 4.48
N TYR A 100 1.48 11.15 4.20
CA TYR A 100 2.44 10.64 5.16
C TYR A 100 3.70 11.51 5.22
N ASP A 101 4.39 11.50 6.36
CA ASP A 101 5.64 12.23 6.56
C ASP A 101 6.85 11.39 6.07
N PRO A 102 7.57 11.83 5.02
CA PRO A 102 8.73 11.08 4.50
C PRO A 102 9.92 11.01 5.47
N LYS A 103 9.87 11.73 6.59
CA LYS A 103 10.89 11.68 7.67
C LYS A 103 10.58 10.61 8.72
N LYS A 104 9.39 9.99 8.67
CA LYS A 104 8.91 8.99 9.65
C LYS A 104 8.59 7.66 8.98
N LEU A 105 9.53 7.14 8.18
CA LEU A 105 9.29 5.93 7.36
C LEU A 105 9.08 4.68 8.22
N ASP A 106 9.77 4.55 9.35
CA ASP A 106 9.59 3.43 10.29
C ASP A 106 8.17 3.36 10.85
N ASP A 107 7.62 4.50 11.26
CA ASP A 107 6.26 4.57 11.80
C ASP A 107 5.24 4.32 10.68
N PHE A 108 5.52 4.81 9.48
CA PHE A 108 4.66 4.61 8.32
C PHE A 108 4.67 3.15 7.85
N ALA A 109 5.83 2.47 7.84
CA ALA A 109 5.93 1.04 7.55
C ALA A 109 5.09 0.21 8.54
N LYS A 110 5.19 0.50 9.85
CA LYS A 110 4.36 -0.14 10.89
C LYS A 110 2.87 0.09 10.65
N LEU A 111 2.47 1.31 10.25
CA LEU A 111 1.08 1.63 9.92
C LEU A 111 0.57 0.81 8.74
N LEU A 112 1.36 0.71 7.66
CA LEU A 112 1.02 -0.08 6.47
C LEU A 112 0.82 -1.57 6.82
N ILE A 113 1.75 -2.14 7.59
CA ILE A 113 1.67 -3.54 8.06
C ILE A 113 0.43 -3.75 8.93
N LYS A 114 0.16 -2.83 9.86
CA LYS A 114 -1.00 -2.92 10.77
C LYS A 114 -2.34 -2.85 10.05
N ASN A 115 -2.43 -2.04 9.00
CA ASN A 115 -3.70 -1.81 8.30
C ASN A 115 -4.04 -2.93 7.31
N GLU A 116 -3.07 -3.73 6.86
CA GLU A 116 -3.25 -4.86 5.93
C GLU A 116 -4.09 -4.48 4.70
N GLN A 117 -3.80 -3.33 4.09
CA GLN A 117 -4.51 -2.79 2.94
C GLN A 117 -3.65 -2.86 1.67
N ASP A 118 -4.26 -3.18 0.53
CA ASP A 118 -3.63 -2.99 -0.76
C ASP A 118 -3.45 -1.50 -1.02
N ALA A 119 -2.21 -1.04 -1.17
CA ALA A 119 -1.89 0.38 -1.18
C ALA A 119 -0.96 0.79 -2.33
N LEU A 120 -1.21 1.99 -2.86
CA LEU A 120 -0.23 2.74 -3.63
C LEU A 120 0.41 3.80 -2.73
N VAL A 121 1.73 3.86 -2.73
CA VAL A 121 2.52 4.87 -2.01
C VAL A 121 3.38 5.65 -3.00
N VAL A 122 3.12 6.95 -3.14
CA VAL A 122 3.92 7.84 -3.98
C VAL A 122 4.89 8.63 -3.11
N GLY A 123 6.19 8.48 -3.39
CA GLY A 123 7.27 9.09 -2.63
C GLY A 123 8.42 9.60 -3.51
N HIS A 124 9.66 9.44 -3.04
CA HIS A 124 10.86 9.99 -3.67
C HIS A 124 11.91 8.89 -3.92
N SER A 125 12.95 9.19 -4.73
CA SER A 125 14.05 8.27 -5.05
C SER A 125 14.82 7.75 -3.82
N ASN A 126 14.84 8.54 -2.76
CA ASN A 126 15.51 8.22 -1.49
C ASN A 126 14.58 7.63 -0.42
N THR A 127 13.26 7.71 -0.57
CA THR A 127 12.30 7.24 0.44
C THR A 127 11.57 5.96 0.04
N THR A 128 11.24 5.79 -1.23
CA THR A 128 10.52 4.58 -1.70
C THR A 128 11.33 3.30 -1.52
N PRO A 129 12.66 3.23 -1.83
CA PRO A 129 13.45 2.02 -1.56
C PRO A 129 13.61 1.76 -0.07
N VAL A 130 13.85 2.80 0.75
CA VAL A 130 13.97 2.65 2.21
C VAL A 130 12.68 2.07 2.79
N LEU A 131 11.52 2.61 2.39
CA LEU A 131 10.24 2.09 2.84
C LEU A 131 9.98 0.65 2.36
N ALA A 132 10.34 0.32 1.11
CA ALA A 132 10.26 -1.05 0.61
C ALA A 132 11.15 -2.00 1.44
N GLY A 133 12.37 -1.58 1.76
CA GLY A 133 13.29 -2.33 2.61
C GLY A 133 12.74 -2.56 4.03
N LEU A 134 12.18 -1.54 4.66
CA LEU A 134 11.53 -1.65 5.98
C LEU A 134 10.38 -2.67 5.98
N LEU A 135 9.62 -2.75 4.88
CA LEU A 135 8.50 -3.69 4.74
C LEU A 135 8.95 -5.15 4.58
N VAL A 136 10.16 -5.40 4.08
CA VAL A 136 10.69 -6.77 3.87
C VAL A 136 11.81 -7.13 4.84
N GLY A 137 12.26 -6.20 5.69
CA GLY A 137 13.37 -6.41 6.61
C GLY A 137 14.74 -6.41 5.94
N GLU A 138 14.90 -5.66 4.83
CA GLU A 138 16.14 -5.51 4.07
C GLU A 138 16.59 -4.05 4.03
N GLU A 139 17.88 -3.80 3.83
CA GLU A 139 18.39 -2.46 3.59
C GLU A 139 18.50 -2.21 2.08
N LEU A 140 17.75 -1.22 1.57
CA LEU A 140 17.76 -0.84 0.16
C LEU A 140 18.26 0.59 0.00
N ALA A 141 19.28 0.76 -0.84
CA ALA A 141 19.84 2.06 -1.15
C ALA A 141 18.91 2.90 -2.06
N SER A 142 19.06 4.22 -1.99
CA SER A 142 18.47 5.14 -2.96
C SER A 142 18.91 4.79 -4.38
N PHE A 143 18.12 5.20 -5.36
CA PHE A 143 18.43 4.99 -6.79
C PHE A 143 18.60 6.32 -7.51
N ASP A 144 19.19 6.26 -8.71
CA ASP A 144 19.47 7.42 -9.54
C ASP A 144 18.21 8.23 -9.84
N GLU A 145 18.34 9.55 -9.74
CA GLU A 145 17.21 10.47 -9.93
C GLU A 145 16.70 10.56 -11.38
N SER A 146 17.39 9.97 -12.36
CA SER A 146 16.90 9.83 -13.74
C SER A 146 15.89 8.68 -13.90
N ILE A 147 15.76 7.79 -12.91
CA ILE A 147 14.89 6.61 -12.98
C ILE A 147 13.50 6.97 -12.45
N TYR A 148 12.51 7.01 -13.34
CA TYR A 148 11.09 7.29 -13.00
C TYR A 148 10.14 6.11 -13.24
N ASN A 149 10.60 5.04 -13.87
CA ASN A 149 9.77 3.92 -14.32
C ASN A 149 9.74 2.73 -13.34
N ARG A 150 10.34 2.86 -12.15
CA ARG A 150 10.45 1.79 -11.17
C ARG A 150 9.23 1.73 -10.25
N ILE A 151 8.70 0.51 -10.06
CA ILE A 151 7.68 0.17 -9.07
C ILE A 151 8.27 -0.88 -8.14
N TYR A 152 8.26 -0.63 -6.84
CA TYR A 152 8.49 -1.64 -5.83
C TYR A 152 7.13 -2.26 -5.46
N GLN A 153 6.97 -3.54 -5.73
CA GLN A 153 5.82 -4.33 -5.31
C GLN A 153 6.23 -5.17 -4.10
N VAL A 154 5.65 -4.90 -2.96
CA VAL A 154 5.87 -5.67 -1.73
C VAL A 154 4.60 -6.45 -1.42
N VAL A 155 4.66 -7.77 -1.53
CA VAL A 155 3.58 -8.68 -1.15
C VAL A 155 3.82 -9.12 0.28
N LEU A 156 2.84 -8.90 1.16
CA LEU A 156 2.93 -9.15 2.60
C LEU A 156 1.96 -10.26 3.03
N TYR A 157 2.46 -11.14 3.91
CA TYR A 157 1.70 -12.20 4.55
C TYR A 157 2.29 -12.47 5.95
N LYS A 158 1.50 -12.39 7.00
CA LYS A 158 1.95 -12.63 8.39
C LYS A 158 3.23 -11.85 8.74
N ASN A 159 3.27 -10.57 8.45
CA ASN A 159 4.43 -9.69 8.67
C ASN A 159 5.72 -10.12 7.92
N LYS A 160 5.62 -11.02 6.94
CA LYS A 160 6.71 -11.35 6.02
C LYS A 160 6.44 -10.70 4.68
N GLY A 161 7.40 -9.93 4.18
CA GLY A 161 7.32 -9.28 2.88
C GLY A 161 8.16 -10.01 1.83
N ARG A 162 7.67 -10.02 0.58
CA ARG A 162 8.44 -10.38 -0.60
C ARG A 162 8.46 -9.20 -1.57
N LEU A 163 9.66 -8.75 -1.91
CA LEU A 163 9.87 -7.63 -2.82
C LEU A 163 10.03 -8.10 -4.27
N HIS A 164 9.35 -7.40 -5.18
CA HIS A 164 9.57 -7.44 -6.62
C HIS A 164 9.84 -6.02 -7.11
N ILE A 165 10.79 -5.87 -8.01
CA ILE A 165 11.07 -4.61 -8.70
C ILE A 165 10.53 -4.73 -10.13
N LEU A 166 9.52 -3.93 -10.45
CA LEU A 166 8.90 -3.86 -11.75
C LEU A 166 9.32 -2.56 -12.46
N GLN A 167 9.20 -2.53 -13.78
CA GLN A 167 9.45 -1.33 -14.58
C GLN A 167 8.28 -1.11 -15.54
N THR A 168 7.80 0.12 -15.62
CA THR A 168 6.81 0.51 -16.63
C THR A 168 7.50 0.85 -17.95
N ALA A 169 6.86 0.52 -19.06
CA ALA A 169 7.36 0.76 -20.41
C ALA A 169 6.97 2.15 -20.98
N PHE A 170 6.69 3.12 -20.10
CA PHE A 170 6.29 4.47 -20.54
C PHE A 170 7.45 5.24 -21.15
N ILE A 171 7.18 5.84 -22.32
CA ILE A 171 8.06 6.75 -23.03
C ILE A 171 7.33 8.08 -23.23
N CYS A 172 8.01 9.18 -22.91
CA CYS A 172 7.51 10.53 -23.12
C CYS A 172 7.19 10.76 -24.60
N LYS A 173 6.03 11.29 -24.90
CA LYS A 173 5.71 11.79 -26.23
C LYS A 173 6.03 13.27 -26.28
N ASN A 174 6.96 13.64 -27.12
CA ASN A 174 7.29 15.04 -27.44
C ASN A 174 6.14 15.72 -28.17
#